data_a2ccd69b9252fc2ac41f706b4a02bc1c
#
_entry.id   a2ccd69b9252fc2ac41f706b4a02bc1c
#
_cell.length_a   1.000
_cell.length_b   1.000
_cell.length_c   1.000
_cell.angle_alpha   90.00
_cell.angle_beta   90.00
_cell.angle_gamma   90.00
#
_symmetry.space_group_name_H-M   'P 1'
#
loop_
_entity.id
_entity.type
_entity.pdbx_description
1 polymer ?
#
loop_
_entity_poly.entity_id
_entity_poly.type
_entity_poly.pdbx_seq_one_letter_code
_entity_poly.pdbx_strand_id
1 'polypeptide(L)'
;MSIRLTTGSRIAETSSKGNQEKWLADGRWYKLDLFGYEGLAEAVTSALLAQTNTDALGFHYVTYRMERLEVHDHTRNGCSSANFLRQGEAILTLAELLRKGVGPDWQTAVNRLPNLQSRLAWLVEQAERLTGLDRFGTYLTLLFEVDMLFGNEDRHLNNIAVLRCGDGFDYCPIFDFGAGLLSNTRDYPMEIEAAALVRQLKAQPMKTGFVRQVHAAQNLYGPQLRCDFAEKEIMAALSEPLEFYAKRDVPYIRDRVTACIKFQRKKLF
;
A
#
# COMPACT_ATOMS: atom_id res chain seq x y z
N MET A 1 -11.08 -18.01 -16.33
CA MET A 1 -9.87 -18.82 -16.64
C MET A 1 -8.94 -18.68 -15.47
N SER A 2 -8.32 -19.74 -14.94
CA SER A 2 -7.36 -19.65 -13.83
C SER A 2 -5.93 -19.59 -14.38
N ILE A 3 -5.05 -18.86 -13.70
CA ILE A 3 -3.64 -18.76 -14.05
C ILE A 3 -2.88 -19.74 -13.17
N ARG A 4 -2.16 -20.68 -13.78
CA ARG A 4 -1.37 -21.69 -13.08
C ARG A 4 0.01 -21.14 -12.74
N LEU A 5 0.34 -21.09 -11.45
CA LEU A 5 1.64 -20.65 -10.94
C LEU A 5 2.45 -21.86 -10.48
N THR A 6 3.70 -21.95 -10.91
CA THR A 6 4.61 -23.06 -10.58
C THR A 6 5.65 -22.63 -9.55
N THR A 7 6.19 -23.57 -8.81
CA THR A 7 7.26 -23.34 -7.81
C THR A 7 8.51 -22.67 -8.40
N GLY A 8 8.78 -22.85 -9.70
CA GLY A 8 9.93 -22.22 -10.38
C GLY A 8 9.82 -20.72 -10.59
N SER A 9 8.61 -20.14 -10.47
CA SER A 9 8.37 -18.69 -10.57
C SER A 9 8.15 -18.01 -9.22
N ARG A 10 8.30 -18.73 -8.10
CA ARG A 10 8.14 -18.18 -6.76
C ARG A 10 9.34 -17.35 -6.36
N ILE A 11 9.09 -16.08 -6.03
CA ILE A 11 10.06 -15.21 -5.39
C ILE A 11 9.64 -15.03 -3.95
N ALA A 12 10.43 -15.57 -3.02
CA ALA A 12 10.21 -15.37 -1.59
C ALA A 12 10.65 -13.96 -1.21
N GLU A 13 9.71 -13.04 -1.03
CA GLU A 13 9.96 -11.80 -0.32
C GLU A 13 9.42 -11.94 1.09
N THR A 14 10.26 -11.70 2.09
CA THR A 14 9.85 -11.63 3.48
C THR A 14 9.07 -10.34 3.70
N SER A 15 7.74 -10.42 3.76
CA SER A 15 6.94 -9.32 4.28
C SER A 15 6.94 -9.35 5.81
N SER A 16 6.82 -8.20 6.46
CA SER A 16 6.87 -8.06 7.93
C SER A 16 5.71 -8.74 8.67
N LYS A 17 4.62 -9.08 7.99
CA LYS A 17 3.41 -9.71 8.55
C LYS A 17 3.09 -11.11 8.01
N GLY A 18 4.10 -11.84 7.57
CA GLY A 18 3.92 -13.19 7.08
C GLY A 18 4.30 -13.33 5.61
N ASN A 19 4.79 -14.52 5.26
CA ASN A 19 5.27 -14.87 3.93
C ASN A 19 4.09 -14.89 2.92
N GLN A 20 3.62 -13.72 2.48
CA GLN A 20 2.73 -13.68 1.33
C GLN A 20 3.52 -14.16 0.12
N GLU A 21 3.09 -15.30 -0.44
CA GLU A 21 3.71 -15.84 -1.62
C GLU A 21 3.47 -14.90 -2.80
N LYS A 22 4.56 -14.51 -3.48
CA LYS A 22 4.56 -13.66 -4.67
C LYS A 22 5.24 -14.41 -5.80
N TRP A 23 4.70 -14.28 -7.00
CA TRP A 23 5.26 -14.88 -8.22
C TRP A 23 5.47 -13.81 -9.28
N LEU A 24 6.55 -13.94 -10.02
CA LEU A 24 6.79 -13.21 -11.24
C LEU A 24 6.71 -14.20 -12.42
N ALA A 25 5.74 -14.01 -13.30
CA ALA A 25 5.58 -14.81 -14.51
C ALA A 25 5.07 -13.91 -15.65
N ASP A 26 5.60 -14.09 -16.84
CA ASP A 26 5.20 -13.37 -18.07
C ASP A 26 5.15 -11.83 -17.90
N GLY A 27 6.13 -11.28 -17.18
CA GLY A 27 6.20 -9.84 -16.91
C GLY A 27 5.14 -9.30 -15.95
N ARG A 28 4.50 -10.18 -15.17
CA ARG A 28 3.49 -9.80 -14.18
C ARG A 28 3.79 -10.41 -12.81
N TRP A 29 3.53 -9.62 -11.79
CA TRP A 29 3.51 -10.05 -10.39
C TRP A 29 2.14 -10.58 -10.02
N TYR A 30 2.12 -11.66 -9.24
CA TYR A 30 0.92 -12.29 -8.71
C TYR A 30 1.02 -12.42 -7.20
N LYS A 31 -0.10 -12.15 -6.50
CA LYS A 31 -0.24 -12.29 -5.04
C LYS A 31 -1.52 -13.06 -4.73
N LEU A 32 -1.51 -13.93 -3.72
CA LEU A 32 -2.69 -14.65 -3.25
C LEU A 32 -3.42 -13.90 -2.13
N ASP A 33 -4.74 -14.07 -2.06
CA ASP A 33 -5.49 -13.80 -0.83
C ASP A 33 -5.14 -14.86 0.22
N LEU A 34 -4.68 -14.41 1.39
CA LEU A 34 -4.28 -15.29 2.48
C LEU A 34 -5.28 -15.28 3.64
N PHE A 35 -5.75 -14.11 4.02
CA PHE A 35 -6.52 -13.89 5.25
C PHE A 35 -7.90 -13.29 5.00
N GLY A 36 -8.22 -12.98 3.75
CA GLY A 36 -9.53 -12.43 3.42
C GLY A 36 -9.67 -12.00 1.96
N TYR A 37 -9.60 -10.70 1.70
CA TYR A 37 -9.81 -10.12 0.37
C TYR A 37 -8.72 -9.10 0.00
N GLU A 38 -7.46 -9.48 0.25
CA GLU A 38 -6.29 -8.62 0.01
C GLU A 38 -6.17 -8.23 -1.47
N GLY A 39 -6.45 -9.15 -2.40
CA GLY A 39 -6.44 -8.86 -3.83
C GLY A 39 -7.49 -7.84 -4.24
N LEU A 40 -8.69 -7.90 -3.63
CA LEU A 40 -9.72 -6.88 -3.83
C LEU A 40 -9.25 -5.52 -3.28
N ALA A 41 -8.61 -5.49 -2.11
CA ALA A 41 -8.08 -4.25 -1.55
C ALA A 41 -7.04 -3.60 -2.49
N GLU A 42 -6.14 -4.39 -3.09
CA GLU A 42 -5.20 -3.93 -4.12
C GLU A 42 -5.92 -3.37 -5.35
N ALA A 43 -6.88 -4.11 -5.91
CA ALA A 43 -7.58 -3.74 -7.13
C ALA A 43 -8.44 -2.48 -6.94
N VAL A 44 -9.25 -2.43 -5.87
CA VAL A 44 -10.14 -1.29 -5.58
C VAL A 44 -9.35 -0.04 -5.26
N THR A 45 -8.29 -0.15 -4.43
CA THR A 45 -7.44 1.00 -4.10
C THR A 45 -6.81 1.58 -5.35
N SER A 46 -6.20 0.76 -6.20
CA SER A 46 -5.56 1.24 -7.44
C SER A 46 -6.56 1.83 -8.43
N ALA A 47 -7.77 1.28 -8.55
CA ALA A 47 -8.83 1.82 -9.39
C ALA A 47 -9.31 3.21 -8.90
N LEU A 48 -9.41 3.41 -7.59
CA LEU A 48 -9.81 4.70 -7.01
C LEU A 48 -8.68 5.74 -7.03
N LEU A 49 -7.41 5.33 -7.00
CA LEU A 49 -6.28 6.25 -7.19
C LEU A 49 -6.31 6.93 -8.56
N ALA A 50 -6.86 6.30 -9.59
CA ALA A 50 -7.09 6.92 -10.89
C ALA A 50 -8.06 8.13 -10.85
N GLN A 51 -8.83 8.27 -9.77
CA GLN A 51 -9.75 9.37 -9.52
C GLN A 51 -9.16 10.39 -8.53
N THR A 52 -7.83 10.44 -8.41
CA THR A 52 -7.09 11.35 -7.54
C THR A 52 -6.11 12.17 -8.36
N ASN A 53 -5.47 13.14 -7.71
CA ASN A 53 -4.42 13.95 -8.33
C ASN A 53 -3.02 13.32 -8.29
N THR A 54 -2.88 12.04 -7.96
CA THR A 54 -1.59 11.38 -7.77
C THR A 54 -0.68 11.51 -9.00
N ASP A 55 -1.18 11.18 -10.19
CA ASP A 55 -0.43 11.32 -11.45
C ASP A 55 -0.13 12.79 -11.78
N ALA A 56 -1.06 13.72 -11.49
CA ALA A 56 -0.84 15.16 -11.69
C ALA A 56 0.27 15.74 -10.80
N LEU A 57 0.54 15.10 -9.66
CA LEU A 57 1.68 15.42 -8.80
C LEU A 57 3.01 14.86 -9.34
N GLY A 58 2.97 14.03 -10.39
CA GLY A 58 4.13 13.36 -10.96
C GLY A 58 4.55 12.10 -10.20
N PHE A 59 3.68 11.56 -9.33
CA PHE A 59 3.90 10.29 -8.66
C PHE A 59 2.97 9.24 -9.23
N HIS A 60 3.49 8.04 -9.45
CA HIS A 60 2.75 6.94 -10.03
C HIS A 60 2.34 5.91 -8.98
N TYR A 61 1.43 5.04 -9.34
CA TYR A 61 0.99 3.91 -8.50
C TYR A 61 0.84 2.66 -9.35
N VAL A 62 0.92 1.51 -8.69
CA VAL A 62 0.76 0.21 -9.35
C VAL A 62 -0.73 -0.09 -9.50
N THR A 63 -1.15 -0.46 -10.71
CA THR A 63 -2.51 -0.91 -10.99
C THR A 63 -2.61 -2.42 -10.84
N TYR A 64 -3.63 -2.85 -10.10
CA TYR A 64 -3.89 -4.27 -9.86
C TYR A 64 -5.23 -4.69 -10.47
N ARG A 65 -5.33 -5.98 -10.81
CA ARG A 65 -6.58 -6.62 -11.20
C ARG A 65 -6.74 -7.94 -10.47
N MET A 66 -8.00 -8.33 -10.24
CA MET A 66 -8.32 -9.62 -9.64
C MET A 66 -7.96 -10.78 -10.55
N GLU A 67 -7.55 -11.89 -9.95
CA GLU A 67 -7.17 -13.11 -10.65
C GLU A 67 -7.68 -14.36 -9.91
N ARG A 68 -7.97 -15.41 -10.68
CA ARG A 68 -8.09 -16.77 -10.18
C ARG A 68 -6.75 -17.46 -10.36
N LEU A 69 -6.09 -17.80 -9.26
CA LEU A 69 -4.74 -18.36 -9.26
C LEU A 69 -4.80 -19.84 -8.85
N GLU A 70 -4.19 -20.69 -9.65
CA GLU A 70 -4.04 -22.10 -9.35
C GLU A 70 -2.64 -22.38 -8.82
N VAL A 71 -2.56 -22.70 -7.52
CA VAL A 71 -1.31 -22.95 -6.81
C VAL A 71 -1.45 -24.24 -6.02
N HIS A 72 -0.52 -25.19 -6.20
CA HIS A 72 -0.55 -26.51 -5.54
C HIS A 72 -1.90 -27.21 -5.69
N ASP A 73 -2.45 -27.24 -6.93
CA ASP A 73 -3.74 -27.85 -7.29
C ASP A 73 -4.97 -27.26 -6.55
N HIS A 74 -4.82 -26.08 -5.98
CA HIS A 74 -5.93 -25.31 -5.38
C HIS A 74 -6.12 -24.00 -6.13
N THR A 75 -7.38 -23.70 -6.46
CA THR A 75 -7.76 -22.39 -7.01
C THR A 75 -8.06 -21.43 -5.87
N ARG A 76 -7.39 -20.27 -5.87
CA ARG A 76 -7.56 -19.20 -4.90
C ARG A 76 -7.77 -17.87 -5.60
N ASN A 77 -8.37 -16.93 -4.89
CA ASN A 77 -8.39 -15.53 -5.32
C ASN A 77 -7.03 -14.89 -5.06
N GLY A 78 -6.77 -13.85 -5.82
CA GLY A 78 -5.61 -13.03 -5.65
C GLY A 78 -5.65 -11.88 -6.64
N CYS A 79 -4.53 -11.24 -6.84
CA CYS A 79 -4.40 -10.15 -7.79
C CYS A 79 -3.11 -10.27 -8.60
N SER A 80 -3.07 -9.51 -9.71
CA SER A 80 -1.85 -9.33 -10.48
C SER A 80 -1.62 -7.87 -10.83
N SER A 81 -0.34 -7.50 -11.03
CA SER A 81 0.09 -6.22 -11.58
C SER A 81 1.14 -6.42 -12.65
N ALA A 82 1.27 -5.48 -13.58
CA ALA A 82 2.42 -5.47 -14.47
C ALA A 82 3.71 -5.26 -13.66
N ASN A 83 4.81 -5.88 -14.09
CA ASN A 83 6.12 -5.52 -13.57
C ASN A 83 6.46 -4.12 -14.09
N PHE A 84 6.56 -3.16 -13.19
CA PHE A 84 6.86 -1.76 -13.53
C PHE A 84 8.35 -1.47 -13.69
N LEU A 85 9.21 -2.41 -13.28
CA LEU A 85 10.65 -2.25 -13.42
C LEU A 85 11.09 -2.37 -14.88
N ARG A 86 11.86 -1.40 -15.33
CA ARG A 86 12.56 -1.45 -16.61
C ARG A 86 13.86 -2.21 -16.46
N GLN A 87 14.46 -2.56 -17.58
CA GLN A 87 15.79 -3.19 -17.57
C GLN A 87 16.83 -2.29 -16.90
N GLY A 88 17.55 -2.82 -15.92
CA GLY A 88 18.55 -2.08 -15.15
C GLY A 88 17.99 -1.30 -13.95
N GLU A 89 16.68 -1.27 -13.77
CA GLU A 89 16.06 -0.68 -12.56
C GLU A 89 15.94 -1.71 -11.43
N ALA A 90 16.01 -1.24 -10.21
CA ALA A 90 15.79 -2.04 -9.02
C ALA A 90 15.05 -1.24 -7.94
N ILE A 91 14.17 -1.90 -7.22
CA ILE A 91 13.53 -1.33 -6.03
C ILE A 91 14.58 -1.30 -4.91
N LEU A 92 14.72 -0.14 -4.28
CA LEU A 92 15.51 0.01 -3.06
C LEU A 92 14.60 0.54 -1.96
N THR A 93 14.30 -0.29 -0.97
CA THR A 93 13.43 0.09 0.14
C THR A 93 14.06 1.17 1.00
N LEU A 94 13.23 2.01 1.64
CA LEU A 94 13.73 3.05 2.54
C LEU A 94 14.53 2.45 3.71
N ALA A 95 14.12 1.30 4.22
CA ALA A 95 14.87 0.57 5.25
C ALA A 95 16.26 0.17 4.77
N GLU A 96 16.38 -0.33 3.54
CA GLU A 96 17.66 -0.73 2.94
C GLU A 96 18.53 0.48 2.59
N LEU A 97 17.92 1.54 2.04
CA LEU A 97 18.59 2.81 1.75
C LEU A 97 19.24 3.39 3.01
N LEU A 98 18.48 3.47 4.10
CA LEU A 98 18.98 3.96 5.39
C LEU A 98 20.07 3.04 5.97
N ARG A 99 19.89 1.73 5.90
CA ARG A 99 20.90 0.77 6.36
C ARG A 99 22.24 0.93 5.62
N LYS A 100 22.20 1.16 4.30
CA LYS A 100 23.40 1.32 3.46
C LYS A 100 24.02 2.72 3.59
N GLY A 101 23.21 3.77 3.63
CA GLY A 101 23.67 5.14 3.54
C GLY A 101 23.90 5.84 4.88
N VAL A 102 23.26 5.37 5.95
CA VAL A 102 23.42 5.91 7.32
C VAL A 102 24.18 4.91 8.21
N GLY A 103 23.90 3.62 8.05
CA GLY A 103 24.51 2.54 8.84
C GLY A 103 23.47 1.65 9.53
N PRO A 104 23.92 0.52 10.14
CA PRO A 104 23.02 -0.48 10.73
C PRO A 104 22.18 0.07 11.90
N ASP A 105 22.68 1.07 12.62
CA ASP A 105 22.06 1.65 13.82
C ASP A 105 21.09 2.80 13.51
N TRP A 106 20.70 3.03 12.26
CA TRP A 106 19.81 4.14 11.87
C TRP A 106 18.49 4.15 12.65
N GLN A 107 17.94 2.98 13.01
CA GLN A 107 16.72 2.88 13.82
C GLN A 107 16.89 3.50 15.20
N THR A 108 18.05 3.30 15.81
CA THR A 108 18.38 3.91 17.10
C THR A 108 18.47 5.42 16.99
N ALA A 109 19.06 5.92 15.91
CA ALA A 109 19.17 7.36 15.65
C ALA A 109 17.77 8.00 15.52
N VAL A 110 16.87 7.44 14.71
CA VAL A 110 15.52 7.99 14.52
C VAL A 110 14.66 7.87 15.79
N ASN A 111 14.81 6.79 16.56
CA ASN A 111 14.03 6.58 17.79
C ASN A 111 14.42 7.52 18.95
N ARG A 112 15.63 8.07 18.94
CA ARG A 112 16.09 9.09 19.89
C ARG A 112 15.49 10.47 19.64
N LEU A 113 14.91 10.71 18.47
CA LEU A 113 14.30 11.99 18.16
C LEU A 113 13.04 12.23 18.98
N PRO A 114 12.79 13.46 19.45
CA PRO A 114 11.86 13.75 20.53
C PRO A 114 10.40 13.56 20.16
N ASN A 115 10.04 13.73 18.91
CA ASN A 115 8.65 13.69 18.47
C ASN A 115 8.49 13.12 17.06
N LEU A 116 7.24 12.91 16.65
CA LEU A 116 6.88 12.33 15.36
C LEU A 116 7.35 13.18 14.19
N GLN A 117 7.18 14.50 14.26
CA GLN A 117 7.60 15.41 13.18
C GLN A 117 9.11 15.35 12.97
N SER A 118 9.91 15.39 14.06
CA SER A 118 11.37 15.26 13.96
C SER A 118 11.81 13.94 13.33
N ARG A 119 11.09 12.83 13.64
CA ARG A 119 11.37 11.52 13.05
C ARG A 119 11.06 11.50 11.56
N LEU A 120 9.91 12.07 11.16
CA LEU A 120 9.53 12.17 9.74
C LEU A 120 10.49 13.07 8.97
N ALA A 121 10.82 14.26 9.50
CA ALA A 121 11.77 15.18 8.89
C ALA A 121 13.14 14.52 8.68
N TRP A 122 13.63 13.78 9.68
CA TRP A 122 14.89 13.06 9.58
C TRP A 122 14.86 11.98 8.49
N LEU A 123 13.77 11.19 8.39
CA LEU A 123 13.63 10.17 7.34
C LEU A 123 13.66 10.79 5.94
N VAL A 124 12.96 11.91 5.76
CA VAL A 124 12.94 12.64 4.49
C VAL A 124 14.31 13.21 4.16
N GLU A 125 14.96 13.90 5.11
CA GLU A 125 16.29 14.46 4.94
C GLU A 125 17.32 13.38 4.53
N GLN A 126 17.31 12.23 5.18
CA GLN A 126 18.21 11.15 4.80
C GLN A 126 17.89 10.59 3.40
N ALA A 127 16.61 10.41 3.06
CA ALA A 127 16.23 9.94 1.72
C ALA A 127 16.67 10.92 0.63
N GLU A 128 16.38 12.22 0.80
CA GLU A 128 16.77 13.26 -0.15
C GLU A 128 18.29 13.38 -0.28
N ARG A 129 19.02 13.37 0.83
CA ARG A 129 20.49 13.41 0.84
C ARG A 129 21.12 12.22 0.11
N LEU A 130 20.56 11.01 0.28
CA LEU A 130 21.13 9.77 -0.27
C LEU A 130 20.72 9.53 -1.73
N THR A 131 19.63 10.12 -2.19
CA THR A 131 19.08 9.88 -3.53
C THR A 131 19.13 11.09 -4.46
N GLY A 132 19.21 12.30 -3.90
CA GLY A 132 19.06 13.55 -4.66
C GLY A 132 17.60 13.88 -5.05
N LEU A 133 16.61 13.11 -4.55
CA LEU A 133 15.19 13.36 -4.81
C LEU A 133 14.67 14.46 -3.89
N ASP A 134 14.45 15.65 -4.42
CA ASP A 134 14.14 16.90 -3.68
C ASP A 134 12.67 17.04 -3.22
N ARG A 135 11.79 16.11 -3.60
CA ARG A 135 10.36 16.10 -3.25
C ARG A 135 9.96 14.87 -2.43
N PHE A 136 10.91 14.25 -1.72
CA PHE A 136 10.61 13.02 -0.97
C PHE A 136 9.62 13.27 0.17
N GLY A 137 9.63 14.46 0.78
CA GLY A 137 8.64 14.86 1.78
C GLY A 137 7.22 14.93 1.21
N THR A 138 7.06 15.47 0.00
CA THR A 138 5.79 15.48 -0.75
C THR A 138 5.31 14.06 -1.05
N TYR A 139 6.19 13.21 -1.58
CA TYR A 139 5.91 11.81 -1.89
C TYR A 139 5.48 11.01 -0.65
N LEU A 140 6.21 11.15 0.45
CA LEU A 140 5.90 10.45 1.70
C LEU A 140 4.57 10.91 2.31
N THR A 141 4.26 12.22 2.23
CA THR A 141 2.98 12.76 2.71
C THR A 141 1.82 12.21 1.90
N LEU A 142 1.92 12.25 0.56
CA LEU A 142 0.92 11.65 -0.33
C LEU A 142 0.69 10.17 -0.01
N LEU A 143 1.76 9.41 0.19
CA LEU A 143 1.69 7.98 0.50
C LEU A 143 0.96 7.73 1.82
N PHE A 144 1.19 8.53 2.86
CA PHE A 144 0.48 8.43 4.13
C PHE A 144 -1.00 8.83 4.04
N GLU A 145 -1.32 9.82 3.21
CA GLU A 145 -2.71 10.23 2.95
C GLU A 145 -3.48 9.13 2.20
N VAL A 146 -2.85 8.48 1.21
CA VAL A 146 -3.39 7.31 0.51
C VAL A 146 -3.62 6.16 1.50
N ASP A 147 -2.63 5.82 2.32
CA ASP A 147 -2.76 4.77 3.32
C ASP A 147 -3.86 5.07 4.35
N MET A 148 -4.00 6.33 4.76
CA MET A 148 -5.10 6.73 5.64
C MET A 148 -6.45 6.58 4.95
N LEU A 149 -6.60 7.03 3.70
CA LEU A 149 -7.85 6.98 2.94
C LEU A 149 -8.36 5.54 2.79
N PHE A 150 -7.47 4.60 2.56
CA PHE A 150 -7.80 3.18 2.36
C PHE A 150 -7.54 2.30 3.60
N GLY A 151 -7.07 2.88 4.71
CA GLY A 151 -6.81 2.15 5.94
C GLY A 151 -5.69 1.11 5.83
N ASN A 152 -4.65 1.38 5.03
CA ASN A 152 -3.53 0.46 4.83
C ASN A 152 -2.55 0.52 6.00
N GLU A 153 -2.53 -0.52 6.83
CA GLU A 153 -1.71 -0.59 8.05
C GLU A 153 -0.29 -1.14 7.85
N ASP A 154 0.05 -1.57 6.64
CA ASP A 154 1.32 -2.28 6.42
C ASP A 154 2.37 -1.43 5.67
N ARG A 155 2.27 -0.10 5.71
CA ARG A 155 3.24 0.83 5.13
C ARG A 155 4.50 0.95 5.97
N HIS A 156 5.15 -0.16 6.27
CA HIS A 156 6.46 -0.13 6.93
C HIS A 156 7.57 0.32 5.95
N LEU A 157 8.78 0.58 6.47
CA LEU A 157 9.86 1.15 5.67
C LEU A 157 10.39 0.23 4.54
N ASN A 158 10.00 -1.05 4.51
CA ASN A 158 10.24 -1.92 3.36
C ASN A 158 9.17 -1.79 2.26
N ASN A 159 8.03 -1.15 2.54
CA ASN A 159 6.97 -0.83 1.57
C ASN A 159 6.99 0.64 1.14
N ILE A 160 7.99 1.40 1.58
CA ILE A 160 8.36 2.72 1.08
C ILE A 160 9.68 2.55 0.32
N ALA A 161 9.73 2.95 -0.94
CA ALA A 161 10.88 2.66 -1.78
C ALA A 161 11.18 3.80 -2.76
N VAL A 162 12.39 3.74 -3.30
CA VAL A 162 12.83 4.48 -4.48
C VAL A 162 13.26 3.48 -5.57
N LEU A 163 13.27 3.91 -6.81
CA LEU A 163 13.86 3.17 -7.92
C LEU A 163 15.32 3.58 -8.06
N ARG A 164 16.21 2.60 -8.09
CA ARG A 164 17.59 2.82 -8.52
C ARG A 164 17.64 2.64 -10.03
N CYS A 165 18.06 3.66 -10.76
CA CYS A 165 18.14 3.72 -12.21
C CYS A 165 19.60 4.00 -12.61
N GLY A 166 20.40 2.96 -12.82
CA GLY A 166 21.85 3.11 -13.01
C GLY A 166 22.52 3.73 -11.79
N ASP A 167 23.12 4.91 -11.96
CA ASP A 167 23.77 5.68 -10.89
C ASP A 167 22.83 6.68 -10.21
N GLY A 168 21.59 6.83 -10.70
CA GLY A 168 20.60 7.75 -10.16
C GLY A 168 19.44 7.05 -9.48
N PHE A 169 18.48 7.89 -9.05
CA PHE A 169 17.26 7.45 -8.40
C PHE A 169 16.03 8.12 -8.99
N ASP A 170 14.88 7.46 -8.87
CA ASP A 170 13.56 7.97 -9.18
C ASP A 170 12.55 7.56 -8.10
N TYR A 171 11.38 8.21 -8.09
CA TYR A 171 10.29 7.84 -7.18
C TYR A 171 9.71 6.48 -7.58
N CYS A 172 9.62 5.58 -6.61
CA CYS A 172 8.96 4.31 -6.83
C CYS A 172 7.44 4.52 -6.95
N PRO A 173 6.76 3.90 -7.93
CA PRO A 173 5.30 3.87 -7.92
C PRO A 173 4.77 3.38 -6.57
N ILE A 174 3.69 3.99 -6.06
CA ILE A 174 3.04 3.56 -4.82
C ILE A 174 2.45 2.17 -5.04
N PHE A 175 2.78 1.22 -4.19
CA PHE A 175 2.38 -0.19 -4.31
C PHE A 175 2.03 -0.79 -2.95
N ASP A 176 1.50 -2.02 -2.96
CA ASP A 176 1.20 -2.84 -1.78
C ASP A 176 0.09 -2.24 -0.89
N PHE A 177 -1.15 -2.30 -1.40
CA PHE A 177 -2.36 -1.82 -0.72
C PHE A 177 -3.15 -2.96 -0.05
N GLY A 178 -2.68 -4.20 -0.15
CA GLY A 178 -3.42 -5.40 0.25
C GLY A 178 -3.83 -5.45 1.72
N ALA A 179 -3.12 -4.75 2.62
CA ALA A 179 -3.47 -4.63 4.04
C ALA A 179 -4.50 -3.52 4.32
N GLY A 180 -5.04 -2.89 3.28
CA GLY A 180 -6.06 -1.86 3.37
C GLY A 180 -7.49 -2.41 3.44
N LEU A 181 -8.46 -1.49 3.58
CA LEU A 181 -9.90 -1.75 3.48
C LEU A 181 -10.42 -2.83 4.45
N LEU A 182 -9.73 -3.05 5.57
CA LEU A 182 -10.02 -4.12 6.53
C LEU A 182 -9.99 -5.52 5.89
N SER A 183 -9.14 -5.74 4.90
CA SER A 183 -9.07 -6.96 4.08
C SER A 183 -8.73 -8.22 4.86
N ASN A 184 -7.90 -8.10 5.90
CA ASN A 184 -7.53 -9.22 6.77
C ASN A 184 -8.68 -9.57 7.72
N THR A 185 -9.47 -10.56 7.37
CA THR A 185 -10.65 -10.96 8.15
C THR A 185 -10.33 -11.75 9.43
N ARG A 186 -9.06 -12.14 9.65
CA ARG A 186 -8.60 -12.69 10.93
C ARG A 186 -8.47 -11.62 12.00
N ASP A 187 -7.84 -10.49 11.64
CA ASP A 187 -7.64 -9.35 12.54
C ASP A 187 -8.92 -8.51 12.64
N TYR A 188 -9.72 -8.50 11.56
CA TYR A 188 -10.95 -7.73 11.41
C TYR A 188 -12.13 -8.64 11.06
N PRO A 189 -12.74 -9.33 12.06
CA PRO A 189 -13.85 -10.26 11.82
C PRO A 189 -15.03 -9.61 11.09
N MET A 190 -15.66 -10.35 10.16
CA MET A 190 -16.71 -9.83 9.29
C MET A 190 -17.99 -9.44 10.04
N GLU A 191 -18.21 -9.99 11.23
CA GLU A 191 -19.38 -9.76 12.08
C GLU A 191 -19.33 -8.43 12.84
N ILE A 192 -18.14 -7.78 12.88
CA ILE A 192 -17.95 -6.50 13.58
C ILE A 192 -18.12 -5.35 12.58
N GLU A 193 -18.87 -4.34 12.99
CA GLU A 193 -19.09 -3.16 12.17
C GLU A 193 -17.78 -2.47 11.78
N ALA A 194 -17.66 -2.10 10.50
CA ALA A 194 -16.47 -1.46 9.95
C ALA A 194 -16.07 -0.18 10.72
N ALA A 195 -17.06 0.64 11.15
CA ALA A 195 -16.79 1.87 11.89
C ALA A 195 -16.10 1.64 13.24
N ALA A 196 -16.36 0.52 13.91
CA ALA A 196 -15.67 0.14 15.14
C ALA A 196 -14.23 -0.31 14.85
N LEU A 197 -14.04 -1.10 13.80
CA LEU A 197 -12.73 -1.63 13.40
C LEU A 197 -11.79 -0.53 12.89
N VAL A 198 -12.28 0.38 12.04
CA VAL A 198 -11.48 1.49 11.48
C VAL A 198 -10.87 2.38 12.57
N ARG A 199 -11.50 2.47 13.75
CA ARG A 199 -10.94 3.23 14.89
C ARG A 199 -9.72 2.56 15.52
N GLN A 200 -9.54 1.27 15.30
CA GLN A 200 -8.42 0.49 15.86
C GLN A 200 -7.21 0.47 14.94
N LEU A 201 -7.37 0.87 13.67
CA LEU A 201 -6.30 0.87 12.68
C LEU A 201 -5.11 1.75 13.12
N LYS A 202 -3.91 1.26 12.84
CA LYS A 202 -2.66 1.97 13.18
C LYS A 202 -1.80 2.15 11.94
N ALA A 203 -1.32 3.37 11.76
CA ALA A 203 -0.43 3.73 10.68
C ALA A 203 1.00 3.23 10.93
N GLN A 204 1.63 2.70 9.91
CA GLN A 204 3.05 2.48 9.83
C GLN A 204 3.71 3.62 9.01
N PRO A 205 5.00 3.89 9.17
CA PRO A 205 5.98 3.18 10.00
C PRO A 205 6.02 3.65 11.48
N MET A 206 5.22 4.67 11.83
CA MET A 206 5.35 5.33 13.14
C MET A 206 4.54 4.67 14.26
N LYS A 207 3.84 3.59 13.97
CA LYS A 207 3.02 2.81 14.93
C LYS A 207 2.06 3.69 15.74
N THR A 208 1.39 4.63 15.06
CA THR A 208 0.47 5.61 15.66
C THR A 208 -0.87 5.61 14.92
N GLY A 209 -1.84 6.43 15.37
CA GLY A 209 -3.09 6.61 14.60
C GLY A 209 -2.84 7.35 13.29
N PHE A 210 -3.58 7.00 12.23
CA PHE A 210 -3.45 7.61 10.89
C PHE A 210 -3.52 9.13 10.92
N VAL A 211 -4.54 9.70 11.59
CA VAL A 211 -4.71 11.16 11.70
C VAL A 211 -3.44 11.82 12.25
N ARG A 212 -2.84 11.25 13.28
CA ARG A 212 -1.64 11.81 13.90
C ARG A 212 -0.43 11.75 12.96
N GLN A 213 -0.27 10.64 12.22
CA GLN A 213 0.83 10.49 11.27
C GLN A 213 0.68 11.44 10.08
N VAL A 214 -0.51 11.48 9.48
CA VAL A 214 -0.82 12.36 8.33
C VAL A 214 -0.68 13.83 8.71
N HIS A 215 -1.26 14.28 9.84
CA HIS A 215 -1.10 15.67 10.27
C HIS A 215 0.36 16.05 10.54
N ALA A 216 1.16 15.12 11.09
CA ALA A 216 2.57 15.40 11.28
C ALA A 216 3.32 15.60 9.96
N ALA A 217 3.01 14.82 8.92
CA ALA A 217 3.57 14.98 7.59
C ALA A 217 3.04 16.23 6.89
N GLN A 218 1.73 16.49 6.95
CA GLN A 218 1.12 17.70 6.37
C GLN A 218 1.64 18.99 6.99
N ASN A 219 1.93 19.01 8.28
CA ASN A 219 2.53 20.16 8.95
C ASN A 219 3.95 20.47 8.46
N LEU A 220 4.67 19.47 7.95
CA LEU A 220 6.03 19.63 7.42
C LEU A 220 6.02 19.95 5.92
N TYR A 221 5.15 19.29 5.14
CA TYR A 221 5.23 19.28 3.67
C TYR A 221 3.92 19.69 2.97
N GLY A 222 2.90 20.08 3.74
CA GLY A 222 1.58 20.43 3.23
C GLY A 222 0.72 19.21 2.84
N PRO A 223 -0.61 19.37 2.72
CA PRO A 223 -1.50 18.33 2.20
C PRO A 223 -1.28 18.14 0.69
N GLN A 224 -1.32 16.91 0.22
CA GLN A 224 -1.00 16.54 -1.16
C GLN A 224 -2.20 15.94 -1.90
N LEU A 225 -2.90 14.97 -1.27
CA LEU A 225 -3.95 14.20 -1.92
C LEU A 225 -5.21 15.02 -2.12
N ARG A 226 -5.76 14.96 -3.33
CA ARG A 226 -7.12 15.39 -3.65
C ARG A 226 -7.84 14.22 -4.29
N CYS A 227 -9.08 13.97 -3.89
CA CYS A 227 -9.89 12.92 -4.48
C CYS A 227 -11.29 13.42 -4.83
N ASP A 228 -11.69 13.21 -6.08
CA ASP A 228 -12.96 13.68 -6.64
C ASP A 228 -13.98 12.54 -6.81
N PHE A 229 -13.67 11.34 -6.31
CA PHE A 229 -14.60 10.22 -6.39
C PHE A 229 -15.67 10.27 -5.27
N ALA A 230 -16.88 9.83 -5.60
CA ALA A 230 -18.00 9.68 -4.68
C ALA A 230 -18.34 8.19 -4.48
N GLU A 231 -19.44 7.89 -3.83
CA GLU A 231 -19.89 6.50 -3.60
C GLU A 231 -20.10 5.72 -4.90
N LYS A 232 -20.54 6.40 -5.95
CA LYS A 232 -20.73 5.79 -7.28
C LYS A 232 -19.44 5.19 -7.84
N GLU A 233 -18.32 5.90 -7.71
CA GLU A 233 -17.02 5.44 -8.16
C GLU A 233 -16.49 4.29 -7.28
N ILE A 234 -16.76 4.33 -5.96
CA ILE A 234 -16.46 3.20 -5.06
C ILE A 234 -17.22 1.95 -5.50
N MET A 235 -18.52 2.08 -5.79
CA MET A 235 -19.34 0.96 -6.26
C MET A 235 -18.89 0.44 -7.62
N ALA A 236 -18.49 1.32 -8.53
CA ALA A 236 -17.93 0.93 -9.82
C ALA A 236 -16.61 0.16 -9.67
N ALA A 237 -15.70 0.64 -8.81
CA ALA A 237 -14.42 -0.03 -8.52
C ALA A 237 -14.60 -1.41 -7.85
N LEU A 238 -15.69 -1.61 -7.11
CA LEU A 238 -16.03 -2.88 -6.47
C LEU A 238 -16.71 -3.88 -7.39
N SER A 239 -17.32 -3.46 -8.50
CA SER A 239 -18.22 -4.27 -9.32
C SER A 239 -17.57 -5.57 -9.80
N GLU A 240 -16.46 -5.49 -10.52
CA GLU A 240 -15.73 -6.66 -11.02
C GLU A 240 -15.03 -7.44 -9.90
N PRO A 241 -14.27 -6.82 -8.96
CA PRO A 241 -13.60 -7.54 -7.88
C PRO A 241 -14.53 -8.41 -7.03
N LEU A 242 -15.76 -7.97 -6.78
CA LEU A 242 -16.73 -8.74 -5.98
C LEU A 242 -17.19 -10.05 -6.64
N GLU A 243 -17.08 -10.19 -7.97
CA GLU A 243 -17.43 -11.42 -8.70
C GLU A 243 -16.51 -12.60 -8.32
N PHE A 244 -15.37 -12.34 -7.73
CA PHE A 244 -14.41 -13.34 -7.28
C PHE A 244 -14.81 -14.01 -5.97
N TYR A 245 -15.74 -13.43 -5.20
CA TYR A 245 -16.13 -13.91 -3.87
C TYR A 245 -17.49 -14.62 -3.89
N ALA A 246 -17.75 -15.41 -2.85
CA ALA A 246 -19.03 -16.12 -2.72
C ALA A 246 -20.18 -15.11 -2.57
N LYS A 247 -21.32 -15.37 -3.23
CA LYS A 247 -22.48 -14.47 -3.23
C LYS A 247 -22.94 -14.05 -1.83
N ARG A 248 -22.80 -14.93 -0.84
CA ARG A 248 -23.15 -14.67 0.57
C ARG A 248 -22.23 -13.63 1.21
N ASP A 249 -20.95 -13.54 0.78
CA ASP A 249 -19.94 -12.67 1.38
C ASP A 249 -19.91 -11.28 0.71
N VAL A 250 -20.40 -11.19 -0.54
CA VAL A 250 -20.41 -9.96 -1.36
C VAL A 250 -21.05 -8.76 -0.64
N PRO A 251 -22.24 -8.83 -0.04
CA PRO A 251 -22.84 -7.68 0.66
C PRO A 251 -21.95 -7.19 1.81
N TYR A 252 -21.39 -8.10 2.60
CA TYR A 252 -20.54 -7.76 3.74
C TYR A 252 -19.24 -7.08 3.30
N ILE A 253 -18.56 -7.63 2.28
CA ILE A 253 -17.32 -7.03 1.75
C ILE A 253 -17.61 -5.64 1.19
N ARG A 254 -18.65 -5.49 0.35
CA ARG A 254 -19.05 -4.22 -0.24
C ARG A 254 -19.31 -3.15 0.81
N ASP A 255 -20.17 -3.46 1.78
CA ASP A 255 -20.61 -2.50 2.80
C ASP A 255 -19.43 -2.09 3.70
N ARG A 256 -18.56 -3.04 4.02
CA ARG A 256 -17.36 -2.86 4.82
C ARG A 256 -16.32 -1.97 4.13
N VAL A 257 -16.01 -2.23 2.86
CA VAL A 257 -15.09 -1.42 2.06
C VAL A 257 -15.63 0.00 1.90
N THR A 258 -16.90 0.14 1.55
CA THR A 258 -17.56 1.44 1.41
C THR A 258 -17.54 2.23 2.71
N ALA A 259 -17.87 1.59 3.84
CA ALA A 259 -17.83 2.23 5.15
C ALA A 259 -16.42 2.65 5.57
N CYS A 260 -15.42 1.81 5.31
CA CYS A 260 -14.02 2.11 5.60
C CYS A 260 -13.57 3.39 4.87
N ILE A 261 -13.77 3.46 3.55
CA ILE A 261 -13.38 4.61 2.73
C ILE A 261 -14.13 5.87 3.18
N LYS A 262 -15.45 5.80 3.37
CA LYS A 262 -16.26 6.95 3.82
C LYS A 262 -15.81 7.49 5.17
N PHE A 263 -15.51 6.60 6.12
CA PHE A 263 -15.09 6.98 7.45
C PHE A 263 -13.70 7.65 7.45
N GLN A 264 -12.76 7.08 6.69
CA GLN A 264 -11.40 7.62 6.59
C GLN A 264 -11.37 8.93 5.81
N ARG A 265 -12.12 9.03 4.71
CA ARG A 265 -12.25 10.25 3.92
C ARG A 265 -12.75 11.44 4.77
N LYS A 266 -13.77 11.23 5.60
CA LYS A 266 -14.30 12.26 6.52
C LYS A 266 -13.26 12.77 7.52
N LYS A 267 -12.23 11.99 7.81
CA LYS A 267 -11.15 12.39 8.73
C LYS A 267 -9.98 13.03 8.02
N LEU A 268 -9.81 12.74 6.73
CA LEU A 268 -8.70 13.22 5.92
C LEU A 268 -9.01 14.60 5.35
N PHE A 269 -10.24 14.83 4.96
CA PHE A 269 -10.78 16.06 4.38
C PHE A 269 -11.88 16.64 5.28
#